data_c51de1db0ed034f889de44274662c9e3
#
_entry.id   c51de1db0ed034f889de44274662c9e3
#
_cell.length_a   1.000
_cell.length_b   1.000
_cell.length_c   1.000
_cell.angle_alpha   90.00
_cell.angle_beta   90.00
_cell.angle_gamma   90.00
#
_symmetry.space_group_name_H-M   'P 1'
#
loop_
_entity.id
_entity.type
_entity.pdbx_description
1 polymer ?
#
loop_
_entity_poly.entity_id
_entity_poly.type
_entity_poly.pdbx_seq_one_letter_code
_entity_poly.pdbx_strand_id
1 'polypeptide(L)'
;LSVAAQSPNPSVTAFRRELRPMLHIAVPLVLAEVGWMVMGLVDTVMVGHLPDASVPLSASALAQIVYNTFAFGVGGVLLGLDATIAQAHGAGDVRAANKWLFQGVLLSVALAAMLMVLFGSAPLLIRRLHTDAVVIAGAIPTLRALSLGTLPLLIYFALRRYLQAFNHVRIIAATLISANLVNLLFDWLLIFGHSWRLHLGSWHATVGWSALGVVGSGIATSLARVYQAGFLIVALLVVNRRQGYGIFRDGLARSLRPHWESLRKLVALGGPSGATILVEISMFCVVTAAIATLGPVALAGNEIALNCISFTFMIPLGISAAASVRVGQAIGRGSALEARAAGWAGIALGAVAMACSSLLFLMLPEVIAGSFTRDSAVIAAAVPLLIVAAFFQFCDGLQITAIGALRGAGDTVSGLVTLLCCYWLLGFPLGAWLCFRKGLGARGLWLGLSLALIVAGVTLLLLWRGKRLPDNDQVRGS
;
A
#
# COMPACT_ATOMS: atom_id res chain seq x y z
N LEU A 1 17.62 -45.42 -32.10
CA LEU A 1 16.99 -44.98 -30.84
C LEU A 1 16.77 -43.48 -30.92
N SER A 2 15.61 -43.05 -31.47
CA SER A 2 15.18 -41.65 -31.44
C SER A 2 14.75 -41.31 -30.00
N VAL A 3 15.49 -40.47 -29.32
CA VAL A 3 15.06 -39.83 -28.09
C VAL A 3 13.89 -38.92 -28.47
N ALA A 4 12.66 -39.36 -28.25
CA ALA A 4 11.48 -38.54 -28.39
C ALA A 4 11.64 -37.38 -27.41
N ALA A 5 11.84 -36.18 -27.93
CA ALA A 5 11.85 -34.95 -27.13
C ALA A 5 10.49 -34.85 -26.42
N GLN A 6 10.47 -35.14 -25.12
CA GLN A 6 9.27 -35.00 -24.30
C GLN A 6 8.80 -33.56 -24.46
N SER A 7 7.58 -33.38 -24.96
CA SER A 7 6.95 -32.07 -25.05
C SER A 7 6.95 -31.44 -23.64
N PRO A 8 7.41 -30.19 -23.48
CA PRO A 8 7.51 -29.56 -22.15
C PRO A 8 6.14 -29.53 -21.48
N ASN A 9 6.11 -29.91 -20.22
CA ASN A 9 4.89 -29.92 -19.38
C ASN A 9 4.09 -28.61 -19.59
N PRO A 10 2.80 -28.67 -19.96
CA PRO A 10 1.97 -27.50 -20.28
C PRO A 10 2.00 -26.42 -19.18
N SER A 11 2.08 -26.85 -17.92
CA SER A 11 2.13 -25.93 -16.76
C SER A 11 3.45 -25.14 -16.69
N VAL A 12 4.59 -25.78 -17.02
CA VAL A 12 5.91 -25.10 -17.04
C VAL A 12 5.99 -24.10 -18.18
N THR A 13 5.44 -24.47 -19.34
CA THR A 13 5.39 -23.58 -20.51
C THR A 13 4.51 -22.36 -20.23
N ALA A 14 3.34 -22.54 -19.63
CA ALA A 14 2.44 -21.45 -19.22
C ALA A 14 3.12 -20.54 -18.19
N PHE A 15 3.79 -21.10 -17.17
CA PHE A 15 4.53 -20.34 -16.17
C PHE A 15 5.62 -19.45 -16.82
N ARG A 16 6.46 -20.00 -17.70
CA ARG A 16 7.51 -19.23 -18.40
C ARG A 16 6.93 -18.11 -19.26
N ARG A 17 5.79 -18.34 -19.92
CA ARG A 17 5.10 -17.33 -20.73
C ARG A 17 4.56 -16.19 -19.88
N GLU A 18 4.17 -16.44 -18.63
CA GLU A 18 3.63 -15.42 -17.73
C GLU A 18 4.70 -14.53 -17.07
N LEU A 19 5.97 -14.97 -16.95
CA LEU A 19 7.02 -14.20 -16.28
C LEU A 19 7.23 -12.81 -16.91
N ARG A 20 7.35 -12.75 -18.25
CA ARG A 20 7.60 -11.47 -18.94
C ARG A 20 6.44 -10.48 -18.83
N PRO A 21 5.17 -10.87 -19.08
CA PRO A 21 4.02 -10.00 -18.84
C PRO A 21 3.89 -9.57 -17.38
N MET A 22 4.18 -10.47 -16.43
CA MET A 22 4.16 -10.18 -15.00
C MET A 22 5.18 -9.08 -14.64
N LEU A 23 6.44 -9.22 -15.09
CA LEU A 23 7.49 -8.22 -14.86
C LEU A 23 7.14 -6.86 -15.48
N HIS A 24 6.55 -6.87 -16.69
CA HIS A 24 6.16 -5.62 -17.36
C HIS A 24 5.11 -4.82 -16.57
N ILE A 25 4.24 -5.51 -15.81
CA ILE A 25 3.26 -4.88 -14.93
C ILE A 25 3.87 -4.60 -13.56
N ALA A 26 4.63 -5.54 -12.99
CA ALA A 26 5.16 -5.47 -11.64
C ALA A 26 6.18 -4.31 -11.48
N VAL A 27 7.13 -4.17 -12.41
CA VAL A 27 8.21 -3.16 -12.27
C VAL A 27 7.66 -1.73 -12.16
N PRO A 28 6.75 -1.23 -13.03
CA PRO A 28 6.18 0.09 -12.85
C PRO A 28 5.35 0.23 -11.56
N LEU A 29 4.68 -0.84 -11.11
CA LEU A 29 3.91 -0.82 -9.87
C LEU A 29 4.82 -0.78 -8.64
N VAL A 30 5.92 -1.54 -8.64
CA VAL A 30 6.95 -1.45 -7.59
C VAL A 30 7.52 -0.03 -7.50
N LEU A 31 7.88 0.58 -8.65
CA LEU A 31 8.33 1.97 -8.68
C LEU A 31 7.28 2.93 -8.12
N ALA A 32 6.01 2.66 -8.37
CA ALA A 32 4.91 3.43 -7.81
C ALA A 32 4.81 3.28 -6.28
N GLU A 33 4.91 2.05 -5.74
CA GLU A 33 4.88 1.82 -4.28
C GLU A 33 6.10 2.45 -3.59
N VAL A 34 7.30 2.30 -4.16
CA VAL A 34 8.51 2.97 -3.66
C VAL A 34 8.35 4.49 -3.70
N GLY A 35 7.79 5.03 -4.80
CA GLY A 35 7.51 6.47 -4.92
C GLY A 35 6.56 6.98 -3.84
N TRP A 36 5.58 6.17 -3.41
CA TRP A 36 4.70 6.52 -2.31
C TRP A 36 5.46 6.64 -0.97
N MET A 37 6.36 5.70 -0.70
CA MET A 37 7.17 5.73 0.52
C MET A 37 8.15 6.92 0.53
N VAL A 38 8.76 7.22 -0.62
CA VAL A 38 9.66 8.37 -0.78
C VAL A 38 8.94 9.69 -0.46
N MET A 39 7.66 9.84 -0.85
CA MET A 39 6.86 11.03 -0.52
C MET A 39 6.78 11.24 1.00
N GLY A 40 6.45 10.20 1.77
CA GLY A 40 6.39 10.30 3.23
C GLY A 40 7.76 10.59 3.88
N LEU A 41 8.85 10.07 3.29
CA LEU A 41 10.20 10.39 3.73
C LEU A 41 10.55 11.85 3.49
N VAL A 42 10.21 12.40 2.32
CA VAL A 42 10.41 13.81 1.98
C VAL A 42 9.66 14.71 2.96
N ASP A 43 8.38 14.43 3.22
CA ASP A 43 7.57 15.17 4.22
C ASP A 43 8.29 15.18 5.58
N THR A 44 8.78 14.03 6.03
CA THR A 44 9.49 13.91 7.32
C THR A 44 10.79 14.70 7.35
N VAL A 45 11.59 14.63 6.29
CA VAL A 45 12.84 15.37 6.16
C VAL A 45 12.58 16.88 6.16
N MET A 46 11.58 17.35 5.41
CA MET A 46 11.24 18.78 5.33
C MET A 46 10.76 19.32 6.68
N VAL A 47 9.88 18.58 7.38
CA VAL A 47 9.42 18.96 8.73
C VAL A 47 10.57 18.94 9.74
N GLY A 48 11.53 18.02 9.58
CA GLY A 48 12.73 17.93 10.42
C GLY A 48 13.70 19.12 10.32
N HIS A 49 13.56 19.96 9.29
CA HIS A 49 14.34 21.21 9.15
C HIS A 49 13.65 22.42 9.80
N LEU A 50 12.50 22.25 10.44
CA LEU A 50 11.88 23.32 11.22
C LEU A 50 12.64 23.58 12.53
N PRO A 51 12.61 24.83 13.07
CA PRO A 51 13.12 25.12 14.41
C PRO A 51 12.45 24.21 15.44
N ASP A 52 13.19 23.81 16.47
CA ASP A 52 12.72 22.88 17.52
C ASP A 52 12.04 21.62 16.98
N ALA A 53 12.69 20.97 16.00
CA ALA A 53 12.18 19.89 15.15
C ALA A 53 11.48 18.73 15.91
N SER A 54 11.81 18.51 17.18
CA SER A 54 11.25 17.43 18.00
C SER A 54 9.71 17.50 18.12
N VAL A 55 9.15 18.68 18.37
CA VAL A 55 7.69 18.89 18.49
C VAL A 55 7.00 18.82 17.13
N PRO A 56 7.46 19.54 16.07
CA PRO A 56 6.95 19.40 14.73
C PRO A 56 6.94 17.96 14.18
N LEU A 57 8.03 17.23 14.34
CA LEU A 57 8.12 15.83 13.91
C LEU A 57 7.12 14.94 14.64
N SER A 58 7.03 15.08 15.98
CA SER A 58 6.07 14.30 16.78
C SER A 58 4.62 14.61 16.40
N ALA A 59 4.28 15.87 16.13
CA ALA A 59 2.95 16.29 15.70
C ALA A 59 2.60 15.76 14.31
N SER A 60 3.57 15.82 13.36
CA SER A 60 3.42 15.26 12.03
C SER A 60 3.25 13.74 12.08
N ALA A 61 4.10 13.05 12.84
CA ALA A 61 4.04 11.59 12.98
C ALA A 61 2.70 11.13 13.55
N LEU A 62 2.20 11.77 14.62
CA LEU A 62 0.90 11.45 15.21
C LEU A 62 -0.25 11.65 14.21
N ALA A 63 -0.25 12.77 13.48
CA ALA A 63 -1.27 13.06 12.48
C ALA A 63 -1.22 12.05 11.33
N GLN A 64 -0.02 11.70 10.83
CA GLN A 64 0.17 10.75 9.74
C GLN A 64 -0.19 9.32 10.13
N ILE A 65 0.17 8.85 11.33
CA ILE A 65 -0.19 7.51 11.80
C ILE A 65 -1.72 7.37 11.84
N VAL A 66 -2.41 8.32 12.48
CA VAL A 66 -3.87 8.31 12.56
C VAL A 66 -4.48 8.36 11.14
N TYR A 67 -4.00 9.28 10.30
CA TYR A 67 -4.52 9.41 8.94
C TYR A 67 -4.29 8.14 8.11
N ASN A 68 -3.06 7.65 8.03
CA ASN A 68 -2.68 6.53 7.17
C ASN A 68 -3.37 5.23 7.59
N THR A 69 -3.48 4.96 8.90
CA THR A 69 -4.17 3.76 9.40
C THR A 69 -5.59 3.67 8.86
N PHE A 70 -6.36 4.74 8.99
CA PHE A 70 -7.75 4.72 8.54
C PHE A 70 -7.89 4.92 7.03
N ALA A 71 -7.09 5.79 6.42
CA ALA A 71 -7.15 6.05 4.98
C ALA A 71 -6.77 4.81 4.15
N PHE A 72 -5.73 4.06 4.55
CA PHE A 72 -5.34 2.83 3.86
C PHE A 72 -6.28 1.67 4.18
N GLY A 73 -6.70 1.51 5.45
CA GLY A 73 -7.65 0.47 5.82
C GLY A 73 -8.98 0.60 5.09
N VAL A 74 -9.58 1.78 5.14
CA VAL A 74 -10.85 2.06 4.44
C VAL A 74 -10.65 2.12 2.92
N GLY A 75 -9.55 2.73 2.46
CA GLY A 75 -9.17 2.75 1.04
C GLY A 75 -8.93 1.35 0.47
N GLY A 76 -8.51 0.41 1.32
CA GLY A 76 -8.37 -1.01 0.98
C GLY A 76 -9.67 -1.68 0.51
N VAL A 77 -10.84 -1.11 0.85
CA VAL A 77 -12.12 -1.58 0.30
C VAL A 77 -12.17 -1.45 -1.23
N LEU A 78 -11.44 -0.48 -1.81
CA LEU A 78 -11.33 -0.32 -3.26
C LEU A 78 -10.47 -1.41 -3.93
N LEU A 79 -9.77 -2.25 -3.17
CA LEU A 79 -9.09 -3.45 -3.70
C LEU A 79 -10.08 -4.48 -4.27
N GLY A 80 -11.37 -4.40 -3.93
CA GLY A 80 -12.41 -5.18 -4.59
C GLY A 80 -12.53 -4.93 -6.10
N LEU A 81 -12.06 -3.76 -6.57
CA LEU A 81 -11.98 -3.43 -8.00
C LEU A 81 -10.93 -4.26 -8.74
N ASP A 82 -9.89 -4.76 -8.08
CA ASP A 82 -8.82 -5.53 -8.71
C ASP A 82 -9.37 -6.78 -9.42
N ALA A 83 -10.20 -7.56 -8.72
CA ALA A 83 -10.81 -8.75 -9.31
C ALA A 83 -11.87 -8.38 -10.34
N THR A 84 -12.80 -7.47 -10.00
CA THR A 84 -13.96 -7.19 -10.83
C THR A 84 -13.59 -6.55 -12.17
N ILE A 85 -12.68 -5.58 -12.18
CA ILE A 85 -12.25 -4.91 -13.41
C ILE A 85 -11.34 -5.82 -14.24
N ALA A 86 -10.37 -6.52 -13.58
CA ALA A 86 -9.45 -7.39 -14.30
C ALA A 86 -10.16 -8.57 -14.95
N GLN A 87 -11.14 -9.17 -14.27
CA GLN A 87 -11.96 -10.25 -14.84
C GLN A 87 -12.82 -9.74 -15.99
N ALA A 88 -13.51 -8.59 -15.85
CA ALA A 88 -14.29 -7.98 -16.92
C ALA A 88 -13.42 -7.66 -18.15
N HIS A 89 -12.22 -7.10 -17.94
CA HIS A 89 -11.27 -6.84 -19.03
C HIS A 89 -10.80 -8.15 -19.68
N GLY A 90 -10.48 -9.17 -18.89
CA GLY A 90 -10.09 -10.49 -19.39
C GLY A 90 -11.17 -11.16 -20.25
N ALA A 91 -12.44 -10.99 -19.88
CA ALA A 91 -13.59 -11.46 -20.64
C ALA A 91 -13.89 -10.62 -21.91
N GLY A 92 -13.16 -9.52 -22.15
CA GLY A 92 -13.42 -8.59 -23.26
C GLY A 92 -14.62 -7.67 -23.02
N ASP A 93 -15.25 -7.71 -21.83
CA ASP A 93 -16.40 -6.87 -21.50
C ASP A 93 -15.95 -5.51 -20.92
N VAL A 94 -15.59 -4.60 -21.84
CA VAL A 94 -15.19 -3.23 -21.47
C VAL A 94 -16.35 -2.46 -20.82
N ARG A 95 -17.61 -2.78 -21.15
CA ARG A 95 -18.77 -2.11 -20.55
C ARG A 95 -18.90 -2.46 -19.07
N ALA A 96 -18.77 -3.74 -18.72
CA ALA A 96 -18.75 -4.17 -17.33
C ALA A 96 -17.57 -3.51 -16.57
N ALA A 97 -16.35 -3.47 -17.18
CA ALA A 97 -15.22 -2.80 -16.57
C ALA A 97 -15.48 -1.31 -16.30
N ASN A 98 -16.09 -0.60 -17.25
CA ASN A 98 -16.49 0.80 -17.08
C ASN A 98 -17.54 0.96 -15.96
N LYS A 99 -18.54 0.07 -15.90
CA LYS A 99 -19.52 0.06 -14.81
C LYS A 99 -18.83 -0.08 -13.45
N TRP A 100 -17.88 -1.01 -13.32
CA TRP A 100 -17.12 -1.19 -12.08
C TRP A 100 -16.32 0.04 -11.69
N LEU A 101 -15.69 0.72 -12.66
CA LEU A 101 -14.97 1.97 -12.42
C LEU A 101 -15.90 3.03 -11.78
N PHE A 102 -17.07 3.28 -12.39
CA PHE A 102 -17.99 4.31 -11.87
C PHE A 102 -18.57 3.94 -10.51
N GLN A 103 -18.88 2.66 -10.27
CA GLN A 103 -19.30 2.20 -8.94
C GLN A 103 -18.17 2.34 -7.91
N GLY A 104 -16.91 2.11 -8.33
CA GLY A 104 -15.73 2.37 -7.52
C GLY A 104 -15.53 3.83 -7.17
N VAL A 105 -15.73 4.75 -8.13
CA VAL A 105 -15.68 6.20 -7.89
C VAL A 105 -16.81 6.62 -6.93
N LEU A 106 -18.02 6.10 -7.10
CA LEU A 106 -19.15 6.38 -6.20
C LEU A 106 -18.86 5.88 -4.78
N LEU A 107 -18.32 4.66 -4.67
CA LEU A 107 -17.87 4.11 -3.38
C LEU A 107 -16.77 4.96 -2.76
N SER A 108 -15.82 5.48 -3.55
CA SER A 108 -14.76 6.39 -3.09
C SER A 108 -15.33 7.66 -2.46
N VAL A 109 -16.39 8.23 -3.03
CA VAL A 109 -17.07 9.41 -2.46
C VAL A 109 -17.71 9.08 -1.11
N ALA A 110 -18.42 7.93 -1.02
CA ALA A 110 -19.05 7.50 0.23
C ALA A 110 -18.02 7.21 1.33
N LEU A 111 -16.94 6.51 1.01
CA LEU A 111 -15.85 6.20 1.93
C LEU A 111 -15.09 7.48 2.36
N ALA A 112 -14.89 8.42 1.44
CA ALA A 112 -14.27 9.70 1.76
C ALA A 112 -15.13 10.51 2.74
N ALA A 113 -16.43 10.58 2.52
CA ALA A 113 -17.35 11.24 3.43
C ALA A 113 -17.31 10.61 4.83
N MET A 114 -17.31 9.27 4.91
CA MET A 114 -17.17 8.55 6.18
C MET A 114 -15.84 8.87 6.88
N LEU A 115 -14.71 8.86 6.15
CA LEU A 115 -13.40 9.19 6.70
C LEU A 115 -13.30 10.66 7.14
N MET A 116 -13.89 11.59 6.39
CA MET A 116 -13.90 13.00 6.77
C MET A 116 -14.66 13.23 8.09
N VAL A 117 -15.78 12.52 8.30
CA VAL A 117 -16.50 12.54 9.59
C VAL A 117 -15.62 11.93 10.70
N LEU A 118 -14.95 10.80 10.43
CA LEU A 118 -14.04 10.16 11.37
C LEU A 118 -12.88 11.09 11.75
N PHE A 119 -12.20 11.71 10.79
CA PHE A 119 -11.10 12.64 11.05
C PHE A 119 -11.58 13.94 11.71
N GLY A 120 -12.79 14.38 11.41
CA GLY A 120 -13.43 15.49 12.12
C GLY A 120 -13.68 15.22 13.61
N SER A 121 -13.97 13.96 13.96
CA SER A 121 -14.17 13.51 15.34
C SER A 121 -12.87 13.08 16.05
N ALA A 122 -11.80 12.78 15.31
CA ALA A 122 -10.52 12.32 15.85
C ALA A 122 -9.92 13.24 16.96
N PRO A 123 -10.09 14.58 16.93
CA PRO A 123 -9.65 15.45 18.02
C PRO A 123 -10.21 15.08 19.39
N LEU A 124 -11.42 14.50 19.46
CA LEU A 124 -12.03 14.05 20.72
C LEU A 124 -11.27 12.88 21.33
N LEU A 125 -10.71 11.99 20.49
CA LEU A 125 -9.91 10.84 20.91
C LEU A 125 -8.47 11.25 21.18
N ILE A 126 -7.86 12.04 20.30
CA ILE A 126 -6.46 12.48 20.41
C ILE A 126 -6.23 13.26 21.71
N ARG A 127 -7.19 14.13 22.10
CA ARG A 127 -7.12 14.88 23.37
C ARG A 127 -7.17 14.02 24.62
N ARG A 128 -7.59 12.76 24.53
CA ARG A 128 -7.58 11.79 25.65
C ARG A 128 -6.29 11.00 25.74
N LEU A 129 -5.40 11.11 24.74
CA LEU A 129 -4.08 10.52 24.81
C LEU A 129 -3.23 11.29 25.83
N HIS A 130 -2.46 10.57 26.61
CA HIS A 130 -1.50 11.15 27.59
C HIS A 130 -0.23 11.64 26.84
N THR A 131 -0.43 12.51 25.86
CA THR A 131 0.62 13.09 25.00
C THR A 131 0.71 14.58 25.33
N ASP A 132 1.89 15.17 25.12
CA ASP A 132 2.13 16.58 25.33
C ASP A 132 1.10 17.45 24.58
N ALA A 133 0.53 18.43 25.30
CA ALA A 133 -0.48 19.34 24.76
C ALA A 133 0.03 20.12 23.54
N VAL A 134 1.33 20.42 23.47
CA VAL A 134 1.96 21.14 22.36
C VAL A 134 1.98 20.26 21.10
N VAL A 135 2.28 18.96 21.25
CA VAL A 135 2.22 17.99 20.15
C VAL A 135 0.80 17.84 19.62
N ILE A 136 -0.19 17.75 20.53
CA ILE A 136 -1.61 17.66 20.17
C ILE A 136 -2.07 18.91 19.41
N ALA A 137 -1.63 20.09 19.86
CA ALA A 137 -1.96 21.35 19.20
C ALA A 137 -1.45 21.43 17.74
N GLY A 138 -0.32 20.83 17.43
CA GLY A 138 0.21 20.70 16.06
C GLY A 138 -0.45 19.57 15.26
N ALA A 139 -0.71 18.42 15.89
CA ALA A 139 -1.23 17.23 15.21
C ALA A 139 -2.67 17.39 14.68
N ILE A 140 -3.56 18.04 15.45
CA ILE A 140 -4.96 18.21 15.04
C ILE A 140 -5.12 19.05 13.77
N PRO A 141 -4.53 20.26 13.65
CA PRO A 141 -4.59 21.02 12.40
C PRO A 141 -3.96 20.28 11.21
N THR A 142 -2.85 19.57 11.44
CA THR A 142 -2.18 18.76 10.42
C THR A 142 -3.07 17.61 9.94
N LEU A 143 -3.74 16.91 10.84
CA LEU A 143 -4.72 15.87 10.48
C LEU A 143 -5.88 16.43 9.66
N ARG A 144 -6.39 17.62 10.01
CA ARG A 144 -7.42 18.32 9.24
C ARG A 144 -6.91 18.69 7.84
N ALA A 145 -5.68 19.17 7.72
CA ALA A 145 -5.04 19.48 6.45
C ALA A 145 -4.92 18.22 5.57
N LEU A 146 -4.47 17.10 6.13
CA LEU A 146 -4.40 15.80 5.45
C LEU A 146 -5.79 15.29 5.03
N SER A 147 -6.82 15.55 5.81
CA SER A 147 -8.19 15.09 5.53
C SER A 147 -8.78 15.71 4.26
N LEU A 148 -8.35 16.90 3.86
CA LEU A 148 -8.76 17.54 2.59
C LEU A 148 -8.35 16.70 1.37
N GLY A 149 -7.24 15.98 1.46
CA GLY A 149 -6.75 15.09 0.42
C GLY A 149 -7.42 13.71 0.38
N THR A 150 -8.40 13.42 1.26
CA THR A 150 -9.00 12.07 1.37
C THR A 150 -9.80 11.70 0.12
N LEU A 151 -10.69 12.58 -0.35
CA LEU A 151 -11.49 12.32 -1.55
C LEU A 151 -10.62 12.14 -2.80
N PRO A 152 -9.66 13.02 -3.11
CA PRO A 152 -8.74 12.82 -4.21
C PRO A 152 -7.94 11.52 -4.11
N LEU A 153 -7.48 11.14 -2.91
CA LEU A 153 -6.76 9.89 -2.67
C LEU A 153 -7.60 8.66 -3.05
N LEU A 154 -8.85 8.59 -2.58
CA LEU A 154 -9.72 7.45 -2.87
C LEU A 154 -10.14 7.40 -4.35
N ILE A 155 -10.36 8.55 -5.00
CA ILE A 155 -10.57 8.61 -6.45
C ILE A 155 -9.31 8.11 -7.18
N TYR A 156 -8.12 8.55 -6.78
CA TYR A 156 -6.86 8.04 -7.32
C TYR A 156 -6.78 6.51 -7.20
N PHE A 157 -7.15 5.92 -6.05
CA PHE A 157 -7.16 4.47 -5.88
C PHE A 157 -8.10 3.78 -6.86
N ALA A 158 -9.32 4.26 -7.06
CA ALA A 158 -10.27 3.67 -8.00
C ALA A 158 -9.77 3.76 -9.46
N LEU A 159 -9.28 4.93 -9.88
CA LEU A 159 -8.72 5.16 -11.23
C LEU A 159 -7.47 4.31 -11.48
N ARG A 160 -6.59 4.21 -10.47
CA ARG A 160 -5.40 3.37 -10.50
C ARG A 160 -5.76 1.92 -10.79
N ARG A 161 -6.77 1.34 -10.11
CA ARG A 161 -7.20 -0.06 -10.33
C ARG A 161 -7.69 -0.28 -11.76
N TYR A 162 -8.42 0.67 -12.33
CA TYR A 162 -8.86 0.59 -13.72
C TYR A 162 -7.69 0.59 -14.69
N LEU A 163 -6.80 1.58 -14.61
CA LEU A 163 -5.63 1.68 -15.49
C LEU A 163 -4.69 0.48 -15.34
N GLN A 164 -4.56 -0.04 -14.14
CA GLN A 164 -3.78 -1.24 -13.82
C GLN A 164 -4.38 -2.48 -14.49
N ALA A 165 -5.70 -2.68 -14.40
CA ALA A 165 -6.40 -3.80 -15.04
C ALA A 165 -6.32 -3.75 -16.57
N PHE A 166 -6.19 -2.56 -17.17
CA PHE A 166 -5.98 -2.35 -18.61
C PHE A 166 -4.49 -2.28 -19.01
N ASN A 167 -3.57 -2.69 -18.14
CA ASN A 167 -2.12 -2.71 -18.35
C ASN A 167 -1.46 -1.34 -18.61
N HIS A 168 -2.11 -0.23 -18.26
CA HIS A 168 -1.57 1.13 -18.37
C HIS A 168 -0.73 1.54 -17.15
N VAL A 169 0.08 0.62 -16.63
CA VAL A 169 0.84 0.78 -15.37
C VAL A 169 1.93 1.84 -15.42
N ARG A 170 2.49 2.13 -16.61
CA ARG A 170 3.49 3.19 -16.77
C ARG A 170 2.93 4.58 -16.43
N ILE A 171 1.64 4.81 -16.70
CA ILE A 171 0.95 6.04 -16.34
C ILE A 171 0.92 6.20 -14.81
N ILE A 172 0.66 5.11 -14.09
CA ILE A 172 0.62 5.10 -12.61
C ILE A 172 1.99 5.47 -12.03
N ALA A 173 3.06 4.84 -12.54
CA ALA A 173 4.42 5.16 -12.12
C ALA A 173 4.79 6.63 -12.41
N ALA A 174 4.48 7.12 -13.63
CA ALA A 174 4.72 8.51 -14.00
C ALA A 174 3.94 9.49 -13.11
N THR A 175 2.69 9.17 -12.76
CA THR A 175 1.88 9.97 -11.84
C THR A 175 2.55 10.10 -10.48
N LEU A 176 3.05 9.01 -9.89
CA LEU A 176 3.66 9.04 -8.57
C LEU A 176 5.03 9.72 -8.57
N ILE A 177 5.85 9.48 -9.59
CA ILE A 177 7.15 10.15 -9.72
C ILE A 177 6.95 11.68 -9.83
N SER A 178 6.02 12.12 -10.70
CA SER A 178 5.73 13.55 -10.83
C SER A 178 5.04 14.14 -9.59
N ALA A 179 4.19 13.38 -8.92
CA ALA A 179 3.56 13.82 -7.68
C ALA A 179 4.56 14.03 -6.53
N ASN A 180 5.66 13.26 -6.49
CA ASN A 180 6.76 13.51 -5.54
C ASN A 180 7.40 14.89 -5.76
N LEU A 181 7.62 15.28 -7.03
CA LEU A 181 8.15 16.60 -7.34
C LEU A 181 7.17 17.71 -6.96
N VAL A 182 5.89 17.50 -7.22
CA VAL A 182 4.82 18.44 -6.83
C VAL A 182 4.72 18.56 -5.32
N ASN A 183 4.77 17.44 -4.58
CA ASN A 183 4.76 17.43 -3.13
C ASN A 183 5.98 18.17 -2.56
N LEU A 184 7.21 17.85 -3.03
CA LEU A 184 8.43 18.53 -2.61
C LEU A 184 8.35 20.05 -2.83
N LEU A 185 7.80 20.48 -3.98
CA LEU A 185 7.63 21.90 -4.26
C LEU A 185 6.66 22.57 -3.29
N PHE A 186 5.51 21.95 -3.04
CA PHE A 186 4.52 22.51 -2.10
C PHE A 186 4.99 22.42 -0.64
N ASP A 187 5.72 21.38 -0.25
CA ASP A 187 6.36 21.31 1.07
C ASP A 187 7.32 22.48 1.26
N TRP A 188 8.22 22.69 0.30
CA TRP A 188 9.14 23.81 0.36
C TRP A 188 8.43 25.16 0.44
N LEU A 189 7.39 25.35 -0.35
CA LEU A 189 6.62 26.60 -0.35
C LEU A 189 5.84 26.82 0.95
N LEU A 190 5.15 25.80 1.47
CA LEU A 190 4.16 25.96 2.53
C LEU A 190 4.76 25.76 3.93
N ILE A 191 5.75 24.86 4.08
CA ILE A 191 6.38 24.61 5.39
C ILE A 191 7.18 25.85 5.84
N PHE A 192 8.02 26.39 4.92
CA PHE A 192 8.95 27.46 5.27
C PHE A 192 8.39 28.87 5.02
N GLY A 193 7.33 29.00 4.24
CA GLY A 193 6.82 30.30 3.82
C GLY A 193 7.78 31.04 2.90
N HIS A 194 7.29 31.86 2.04
CA HIS A 194 8.11 32.65 1.11
C HIS A 194 7.52 34.03 0.88
N SER A 195 8.39 35.02 0.75
CA SER A 195 8.01 36.37 0.37
C SER A 195 8.83 36.80 -0.86
N TRP A 196 8.12 37.06 -1.96
CA TRP A 196 8.74 37.56 -3.18
C TRP A 196 8.45 39.05 -3.34
N ARG A 197 9.47 39.85 -3.53
CA ARG A 197 9.33 41.26 -3.92
C ARG A 197 9.34 41.34 -5.43
N LEU A 198 8.18 41.62 -5.98
CA LEU A 198 8.02 41.85 -7.41
C LEU A 198 8.30 43.34 -7.68
N HIS A 199 9.29 43.59 -8.51
CA HIS A 199 9.64 44.93 -8.98
C HIS A 199 9.24 45.04 -10.46
N LEU A 200 8.09 45.62 -10.76
CA LEU A 200 7.66 45.95 -12.12
C LEU A 200 7.68 47.50 -12.32
N GLY A 201 8.84 48.01 -12.71
CA GLY A 201 9.03 49.46 -12.85
C GLY A 201 8.88 50.20 -11.52
N SER A 202 7.96 51.14 -11.43
CA SER A 202 7.63 51.88 -10.20
C SER A 202 6.70 51.12 -9.23
N TRP A 203 6.19 49.95 -9.63
CA TRP A 203 5.31 49.13 -8.80
C TRP A 203 6.14 48.17 -7.98
N HIS A 204 6.01 48.28 -6.63
CA HIS A 204 6.59 47.35 -5.67
C HIS A 204 5.46 46.59 -4.99
N ALA A 205 5.30 45.31 -5.30
CA ALA A 205 4.38 44.44 -4.61
C ALA A 205 5.14 43.31 -3.88
N THR A 206 4.85 43.11 -2.60
CA THR A 206 5.35 41.95 -1.86
C THR A 206 4.23 40.90 -1.86
N VAL A 207 4.43 39.82 -2.62
CA VAL A 207 3.55 38.65 -2.61
C VAL A 207 4.23 37.57 -1.77
N GLY A 208 3.58 37.18 -0.70
CA GLY A 208 4.14 36.17 0.18
C GLY A 208 3.12 35.66 1.19
N TRP A 209 3.45 34.53 1.78
CA TRP A 209 2.70 33.93 2.87
C TRP A 209 3.64 33.50 3.99
N SER A 210 3.11 33.52 5.21
CA SER A 210 3.85 33.08 6.39
C SER A 210 4.06 31.55 6.36
N ALA A 211 5.15 31.10 7.00
CA ALA A 211 5.40 29.69 7.22
C ALA A 211 4.22 29.01 7.92
N LEU A 212 3.71 27.94 7.35
CA LEU A 212 2.62 27.12 7.93
C LEU A 212 3.17 25.95 8.76
N GLY A 213 4.49 25.75 8.75
CA GLY A 213 5.15 24.67 9.49
C GLY A 213 4.56 23.30 9.16
N VAL A 214 4.26 22.50 10.20
CA VAL A 214 3.73 21.13 10.06
C VAL A 214 2.40 21.08 9.30
N VAL A 215 1.55 22.08 9.48
CA VAL A 215 0.25 22.16 8.77
C VAL A 215 0.49 22.34 7.26
N GLY A 216 1.57 23.06 6.89
CA GLY A 216 2.01 23.22 5.51
C GLY A 216 2.30 21.88 4.83
N SER A 217 2.97 20.95 5.52
CA SER A 217 3.20 19.58 5.01
C SER A 217 1.88 18.84 4.77
N GLY A 218 0.91 18.92 5.69
CA GLY A 218 -0.40 18.30 5.51
C GLY A 218 -1.17 18.84 4.29
N ILE A 219 -1.07 20.16 4.03
CA ILE A 219 -1.68 20.79 2.87
C ILE A 219 -0.94 20.36 1.59
N ALA A 220 0.41 20.35 1.59
CA ALA A 220 1.23 19.94 0.46
C ALA A 220 0.90 18.50 0.01
N THR A 221 0.83 17.58 0.96
CA THR A 221 0.41 16.19 0.71
C THR A 221 -1.00 16.13 0.14
N SER A 222 -1.95 16.94 0.63
CA SER A 222 -3.31 17.00 0.10
C SER A 222 -3.35 17.53 -1.33
N LEU A 223 -2.56 18.56 -1.66
CA LEU A 223 -2.42 19.09 -3.02
C LEU A 223 -1.78 18.07 -3.96
N ALA A 224 -0.76 17.34 -3.50
CA ALA A 224 -0.16 16.24 -4.28
C ALA A 224 -1.18 15.15 -4.60
N ARG A 225 -2.12 14.84 -3.70
CA ARG A 225 -3.22 13.89 -3.93
C ARG A 225 -4.23 14.41 -4.95
N VAL A 226 -4.56 15.71 -4.90
CA VAL A 226 -5.39 16.37 -5.94
C VAL A 226 -4.70 16.27 -7.29
N TYR A 227 -3.39 16.54 -7.35
CA TYR A 227 -2.60 16.37 -8.56
C TYR A 227 -2.63 14.91 -9.07
N GLN A 228 -2.42 13.92 -8.20
CA GLN A 228 -2.47 12.50 -8.56
C GLN A 228 -3.82 12.10 -9.18
N ALA A 229 -4.92 12.48 -8.54
CA ALA A 229 -6.26 12.21 -9.05
C ALA A 229 -6.50 12.92 -10.39
N GLY A 230 -6.15 14.19 -10.49
CA GLY A 230 -6.28 15.00 -11.71
C GLY A 230 -5.45 14.43 -12.88
N PHE A 231 -4.20 14.04 -12.60
CA PHE A 231 -3.33 13.42 -13.62
C PHE A 231 -3.95 12.11 -14.16
N LEU A 232 -4.45 11.23 -13.27
CA LEU A 232 -5.08 9.98 -13.70
C LEU A 232 -6.41 10.22 -14.44
N ILE A 233 -7.20 11.24 -14.06
CA ILE A 233 -8.41 11.61 -14.80
C ILE A 233 -8.04 12.03 -16.24
N VAL A 234 -7.07 12.93 -16.39
CA VAL A 234 -6.60 13.37 -17.71
C VAL A 234 -6.05 12.20 -18.52
N ALA A 235 -5.22 11.37 -17.89
CA ALA A 235 -4.67 10.19 -18.54
C ALA A 235 -5.77 9.22 -18.98
N LEU A 236 -6.78 8.99 -18.16
CA LEU A 236 -7.94 8.15 -18.48
C LEU A 236 -8.71 8.71 -19.69
N LEU A 237 -8.92 10.03 -19.76
CA LEU A 237 -9.57 10.69 -20.90
C LEU A 237 -8.75 10.52 -22.19
N VAL A 238 -7.43 10.66 -22.11
CA VAL A 238 -6.53 10.46 -23.25
C VAL A 238 -6.55 9.00 -23.72
N VAL A 239 -6.43 8.04 -22.79
CA VAL A 239 -6.50 6.60 -23.08
C VAL A 239 -7.86 6.23 -23.69
N ASN A 240 -8.97 6.76 -23.13
CA ASN A 240 -10.30 6.53 -23.66
C ASN A 240 -10.46 7.02 -25.10
N ARG A 241 -9.92 8.21 -25.43
CA ARG A 241 -9.94 8.75 -26.80
C ARG A 241 -9.10 7.92 -27.77
N ARG A 242 -7.93 7.44 -27.33
CA ARG A 242 -7.00 6.68 -28.19
C ARG A 242 -7.43 5.25 -28.42
N GLN A 243 -7.96 4.58 -27.39
CA GLN A 243 -8.30 3.15 -27.41
C GLN A 243 -9.79 2.87 -27.68
N GLY A 244 -10.64 3.91 -27.66
CA GLY A 244 -12.07 3.73 -27.92
C GLY A 244 -12.82 2.94 -26.84
N TYR A 245 -12.40 3.01 -25.57
CA TYR A 245 -13.04 2.23 -24.49
C TYR A 245 -14.49 2.64 -24.19
N GLY A 246 -14.95 3.77 -24.70
CA GLY A 246 -16.34 4.21 -24.57
C GLY A 246 -16.76 4.45 -23.12
N ILE A 247 -15.84 4.92 -22.26
CA ILE A 247 -16.06 5.11 -20.81
C ILE A 247 -17.30 5.99 -20.55
N PHE A 248 -17.53 7.02 -21.37
CA PHE A 248 -18.64 7.96 -21.21
C PHE A 248 -19.76 7.75 -22.24
N ARG A 249 -19.81 6.57 -22.90
CA ARG A 249 -20.78 6.30 -23.98
C ARG A 249 -22.23 6.42 -23.52
N ASP A 250 -22.51 5.99 -22.30
CA ASP A 250 -23.87 6.01 -21.72
C ASP A 250 -24.20 7.36 -21.04
N GLY A 251 -23.28 8.32 -21.11
CA GLY A 251 -23.36 9.61 -20.42
C GLY A 251 -23.00 9.52 -18.93
N LEU A 252 -22.32 10.54 -18.42
CA LEU A 252 -21.78 10.57 -17.06
C LEU A 252 -22.87 10.38 -15.99
N ALA A 253 -24.02 11.04 -16.14
CA ALA A 253 -25.12 10.99 -15.18
C ALA A 253 -25.74 9.58 -15.05
N ARG A 254 -25.80 8.81 -16.16
CA ARG A 254 -26.28 7.44 -16.14
C ARG A 254 -25.25 6.48 -15.56
N SER A 255 -23.99 6.68 -15.87
CA SER A 255 -22.86 5.87 -15.39
C SER A 255 -22.65 6.01 -13.86
N LEU A 256 -22.94 7.19 -13.30
CA LEU A 256 -22.87 7.46 -11.87
C LEU A 256 -24.13 7.05 -11.08
N ARG A 257 -25.12 6.40 -11.71
CA ARG A 257 -26.26 5.86 -10.94
C ARG A 257 -25.80 4.74 -10.03
N PRO A 258 -26.16 4.78 -8.72
CA PRO A 258 -25.81 3.73 -7.79
C PRO A 258 -26.48 2.41 -8.21
N HIS A 259 -25.68 1.36 -8.34
CA HIS A 259 -26.17 0.01 -8.55
C HIS A 259 -25.87 -0.81 -7.29
N TRP A 260 -26.90 -1.00 -6.46
CA TRP A 260 -26.75 -1.53 -5.11
C TRP A 260 -26.07 -2.90 -5.07
N GLU A 261 -26.41 -3.82 -5.96
CA GLU A 261 -25.75 -5.12 -6.05
C GLU A 261 -24.26 -5.01 -6.35
N SER A 262 -23.86 -4.10 -7.26
CA SER A 262 -22.46 -3.88 -7.58
C SER A 262 -21.69 -3.26 -6.39
N LEU A 263 -22.29 -2.29 -5.71
CA LEU A 263 -21.70 -1.69 -4.51
C LEU A 263 -21.55 -2.73 -3.39
N ARG A 264 -22.60 -3.55 -3.15
CA ARG A 264 -22.55 -4.65 -2.18
C ARG A 264 -21.44 -5.66 -2.52
N LYS A 265 -21.29 -6.01 -3.80
CA LYS A 265 -20.24 -6.92 -4.28
C LYS A 265 -18.84 -6.30 -4.08
N LEU A 266 -18.67 -5.01 -4.37
CA LEU A 266 -17.39 -4.30 -4.12
C LEU A 266 -17.05 -4.29 -2.64
N VAL A 267 -18.01 -3.99 -1.76
CA VAL A 267 -17.79 -4.00 -0.31
C VAL A 267 -17.50 -5.42 0.20
N ALA A 268 -18.22 -6.44 -0.33
CA ALA A 268 -17.99 -7.84 0.05
C ALA A 268 -16.60 -8.36 -0.34
N LEU A 269 -16.07 -7.92 -1.48
CA LEU A 269 -14.71 -8.28 -1.92
C LEU A 269 -13.64 -7.37 -1.31
N GLY A 270 -13.93 -6.08 -1.20
CA GLY A 270 -12.96 -5.09 -0.73
C GLY A 270 -12.88 -4.97 0.79
N GLY A 271 -13.99 -5.19 1.49
CA GLY A 271 -14.04 -5.11 2.96
C GLY A 271 -13.00 -6.01 3.64
N PRO A 272 -12.96 -7.32 3.31
CA PRO A 272 -11.93 -8.19 3.84
C PRO A 272 -10.50 -7.74 3.47
N SER A 273 -10.28 -7.19 2.27
CA SER A 273 -8.97 -6.66 1.87
C SER A 273 -8.56 -5.44 2.69
N GLY A 274 -9.48 -4.51 2.94
CA GLY A 274 -9.23 -3.36 3.82
C GLY A 274 -9.00 -3.79 5.27
N ALA A 275 -9.78 -4.76 5.76
CA ALA A 275 -9.58 -5.33 7.09
C ALA A 275 -8.22 -6.03 7.22
N THR A 276 -7.75 -6.71 6.16
CA THR A 276 -6.40 -7.32 6.13
C THR A 276 -5.31 -6.27 6.37
N ILE A 277 -5.39 -5.12 5.69
CA ILE A 277 -4.45 -3.99 5.89
C ILE A 277 -4.52 -3.48 7.34
N LEU A 278 -5.73 -3.32 7.90
CA LEU A 278 -5.88 -2.88 9.29
C LEU A 278 -5.31 -3.87 10.29
N VAL A 279 -5.52 -5.17 10.09
CA VAL A 279 -4.95 -6.25 10.92
C VAL A 279 -3.42 -6.18 10.90
N GLU A 280 -2.83 -5.98 9.74
CA GLU A 280 -1.38 -5.89 9.57
C GLU A 280 -0.81 -4.63 10.23
N ILE A 281 -1.36 -3.45 9.94
CA ILE A 281 -0.92 -2.18 10.54
C ILE A 281 -1.08 -2.23 12.07
N SER A 282 -2.23 -2.70 12.57
CA SER A 282 -2.51 -2.74 14.01
C SER A 282 -1.54 -3.66 14.74
N MET A 283 -1.11 -4.77 14.12
CA MET A 283 -0.12 -5.66 14.71
C MET A 283 1.23 -4.97 14.90
N PHE A 284 1.75 -4.29 13.86
CA PHE A 284 3.00 -3.54 13.98
C PHE A 284 2.90 -2.40 14.99
N CYS A 285 1.77 -1.70 15.06
CA CYS A 285 1.53 -0.67 16.06
C CYS A 285 1.57 -1.23 17.50
N VAL A 286 0.92 -2.37 17.74
CA VAL A 286 0.90 -3.01 19.08
C VAL A 286 2.29 -3.53 19.46
N VAL A 287 3.03 -4.13 18.54
CA VAL A 287 4.41 -4.57 18.77
C VAL A 287 5.31 -3.38 19.10
N THR A 288 5.21 -2.27 18.34
CA THR A 288 5.97 -1.04 18.62
C THR A 288 5.62 -0.45 19.98
N ALA A 289 4.32 -0.41 20.33
CA ALA A 289 3.88 0.06 21.66
C ALA A 289 4.42 -0.83 22.79
N ALA A 290 4.46 -2.14 22.60
CA ALA A 290 5.05 -3.07 23.57
C ALA A 290 6.57 -2.85 23.71
N ILE A 291 7.29 -2.61 22.59
CA ILE A 291 8.73 -2.33 22.61
C ILE A 291 9.03 -0.96 23.27
N ALA A 292 8.15 0.03 23.12
CA ALA A 292 8.30 1.32 23.78
C ALA A 292 8.40 1.19 25.31
N THR A 293 7.77 0.18 25.93
CA THR A 293 7.87 -0.10 27.37
C THR A 293 9.25 -0.61 27.80
N LEU A 294 10.08 -1.04 26.85
CA LEU A 294 11.44 -1.53 27.10
C LEU A 294 12.51 -0.42 27.11
N GLY A 295 12.09 0.80 26.78
CA GLY A 295 12.95 1.99 26.81
C GLY A 295 13.31 2.55 25.42
N PRO A 296 13.92 3.76 25.41
CA PRO A 296 14.11 4.52 24.19
C PRO A 296 15.10 3.87 23.20
N VAL A 297 16.14 3.20 23.67
CA VAL A 297 17.11 2.52 22.81
C VAL A 297 16.47 1.36 22.06
N ALA A 298 15.65 0.54 22.75
CA ALA A 298 14.93 -0.56 22.12
C ALA A 298 13.93 -0.05 21.08
N LEU A 299 13.22 1.04 21.39
CA LEU A 299 12.28 1.68 20.46
C LEU A 299 13.01 2.23 19.22
N ALA A 300 14.13 2.93 19.40
CA ALA A 300 14.92 3.47 18.28
C ALA A 300 15.45 2.34 17.36
N GLY A 301 15.93 1.24 17.94
CA GLY A 301 16.34 0.05 17.17
C GLY A 301 15.20 -0.57 16.41
N ASN A 302 14.00 -0.65 17.01
CA ASN A 302 12.78 -1.13 16.34
C ASN A 302 12.38 -0.24 15.17
N GLU A 303 12.42 1.09 15.32
CA GLU A 303 12.08 2.03 14.26
C GLU A 303 13.01 1.90 13.04
N ILE A 304 14.32 1.72 13.27
CA ILE A 304 15.28 1.45 12.17
C ILE A 304 14.88 0.17 11.43
N ALA A 305 14.64 -0.92 12.17
CA ALA A 305 14.27 -2.20 11.56
C ALA A 305 12.95 -2.13 10.81
N LEU A 306 11.91 -1.47 11.37
CA LEU A 306 10.62 -1.28 10.71
C LEU A 306 10.74 -0.44 9.43
N ASN A 307 11.53 0.62 9.42
CA ASN A 307 11.76 1.42 8.22
C ASN A 307 12.40 0.60 7.11
N CYS A 308 13.43 -0.22 7.43
CA CYS A 308 14.09 -1.10 6.47
C CYS A 308 13.13 -2.12 5.88
N ILE A 309 12.31 -2.78 6.73
CA ILE A 309 11.33 -3.77 6.29
C ILE A 309 10.24 -3.13 5.44
N SER A 310 9.71 -1.99 5.87
CA SER A 310 8.68 -1.27 5.13
C SER A 310 9.15 -0.87 3.74
N PHE A 311 10.42 -0.45 3.60
CA PHE A 311 11.01 -0.13 2.30
C PHE A 311 11.09 -1.35 1.39
N THR A 312 11.61 -2.47 1.89
CA THR A 312 11.73 -3.71 1.11
C THR A 312 10.38 -4.32 0.79
N PHE A 313 9.38 -4.15 1.65
CA PHE A 313 7.99 -4.62 1.45
C PHE A 313 7.28 -3.95 0.26
N MET A 314 7.70 -2.75 -0.16
CA MET A 314 7.13 -2.10 -1.35
C MET A 314 7.32 -2.94 -2.63
N ILE A 315 8.37 -3.76 -2.68
CA ILE A 315 8.66 -4.61 -3.85
C ILE A 315 7.61 -5.72 -4.00
N PRO A 316 7.40 -6.62 -3.02
CA PRO A 316 6.40 -7.67 -3.14
C PRO A 316 4.97 -7.13 -3.15
N LEU A 317 4.71 -5.95 -2.59
CA LEU A 317 3.41 -5.28 -2.68
C LEU A 317 3.07 -4.91 -4.14
N GLY A 318 4.02 -4.34 -4.88
CA GLY A 318 3.86 -4.05 -6.31
C GLY A 318 3.69 -5.32 -7.15
N ILE A 319 4.43 -6.41 -6.83
CA ILE A 319 4.29 -7.71 -7.47
C ILE A 319 2.92 -8.34 -7.15
N SER A 320 2.43 -8.23 -5.91
CA SER A 320 1.11 -8.68 -5.47
C SER A 320 -0.02 -8.04 -6.30
N ALA A 321 0.10 -6.73 -6.54
CA ALA A 321 -0.85 -6.02 -7.37
C ALA A 321 -0.83 -6.50 -8.83
N ALA A 322 0.36 -6.77 -9.39
CA ALA A 322 0.52 -7.35 -10.73
C ALA A 322 -0.08 -8.77 -10.81
N ALA A 323 0.17 -9.61 -9.79
CA ALA A 323 -0.38 -10.96 -9.70
C ALA A 323 -1.91 -10.94 -9.69
N SER A 324 -2.51 -10.02 -8.89
CA SER A 324 -3.96 -9.84 -8.83
C SER A 324 -4.57 -9.52 -10.21
N VAL A 325 -3.94 -8.62 -10.96
CA VAL A 325 -4.39 -8.26 -12.32
C VAL A 325 -4.27 -9.45 -13.28
N ARG A 326 -3.10 -10.12 -13.33
CA ARG A 326 -2.86 -11.22 -14.27
C ARG A 326 -3.75 -12.41 -14.01
N VAL A 327 -3.94 -12.79 -12.73
CA VAL A 327 -4.87 -13.83 -12.33
C VAL A 327 -6.30 -13.46 -12.70
N GLY A 328 -6.75 -12.23 -12.38
CA GLY A 328 -8.08 -11.76 -12.74
C GLY A 328 -8.34 -11.78 -14.26
N GLN A 329 -7.39 -11.27 -15.05
CA GLN A 329 -7.48 -11.30 -16.52
C GLN A 329 -7.56 -12.73 -17.06
N ALA A 330 -6.78 -13.67 -16.53
CA ALA A 330 -6.80 -15.07 -16.97
C ALA A 330 -8.12 -15.76 -16.62
N ILE A 331 -8.68 -15.50 -15.44
CA ILE A 331 -10.01 -15.98 -15.05
C ILE A 331 -11.08 -15.41 -15.99
N GLY A 332 -11.01 -14.10 -16.29
CA GLY A 332 -11.93 -13.48 -17.25
C GLY A 332 -11.89 -14.11 -18.63
N ARG A 333 -10.70 -14.58 -19.09
CA ARG A 333 -10.57 -15.37 -20.34
C ARG A 333 -11.07 -16.80 -20.22
N GLY A 334 -11.45 -17.27 -19.04
CA GLY A 334 -11.87 -18.64 -18.79
C GLY A 334 -10.72 -19.67 -18.79
N SER A 335 -9.47 -19.24 -18.52
CA SER A 335 -8.29 -20.13 -18.52
C SER A 335 -7.76 -20.36 -17.10
N ALA A 336 -8.17 -21.45 -16.48
CA ALA A 336 -7.68 -21.88 -15.17
C ALA A 336 -6.15 -22.14 -15.17
N LEU A 337 -5.61 -22.66 -16.28
CA LEU A 337 -4.17 -22.92 -16.43
C LEU A 337 -3.37 -21.62 -16.40
N GLU A 338 -3.77 -20.61 -17.19
CA GLU A 338 -3.09 -19.31 -17.20
C GLU A 338 -3.23 -18.60 -15.85
N ALA A 339 -4.40 -18.66 -15.22
CA ALA A 339 -4.62 -18.06 -13.90
C ALA A 339 -3.70 -18.69 -12.83
N ARG A 340 -3.58 -20.02 -12.84
CA ARG A 340 -2.68 -20.72 -11.94
C ARG A 340 -1.21 -20.37 -12.21
N ALA A 341 -0.82 -20.31 -13.49
CA ALA A 341 0.53 -19.93 -13.91
C ALA A 341 0.86 -18.48 -13.48
N ALA A 342 -0.06 -17.55 -13.68
CA ALA A 342 0.10 -16.15 -13.29
C ALA A 342 0.26 -16.00 -11.77
N GLY A 343 -0.54 -16.69 -10.96
CA GLY A 343 -0.40 -16.67 -9.51
C GLY A 343 0.95 -17.19 -9.04
N TRP A 344 1.39 -18.35 -9.55
CA TRP A 344 2.70 -18.90 -9.22
C TRP A 344 3.86 -18.03 -9.71
N ALA A 345 3.73 -17.36 -10.87
CA ALA A 345 4.74 -16.43 -11.36
C ALA A 345 4.89 -15.22 -10.43
N GLY A 346 3.78 -14.65 -9.95
CA GLY A 346 3.80 -13.57 -8.96
C GLY A 346 4.44 -14.01 -7.64
N ILE A 347 4.04 -15.18 -7.12
CA ILE A 347 4.59 -15.75 -5.88
C ILE A 347 6.10 -16.00 -6.00
N ALA A 348 6.54 -16.58 -7.11
CA ALA A 348 7.97 -16.84 -7.34
C ALA A 348 8.79 -15.55 -7.44
N LEU A 349 8.29 -14.53 -8.14
CA LEU A 349 8.97 -13.22 -8.23
C LEU A 349 9.04 -12.53 -6.86
N GLY A 350 7.97 -12.55 -6.08
CA GLY A 350 7.95 -12.03 -4.72
C GLY A 350 8.94 -12.74 -3.80
N ALA A 351 8.97 -14.08 -3.88
CA ALA A 351 9.91 -14.90 -3.14
C ALA A 351 11.38 -14.57 -3.47
N VAL A 352 11.71 -14.43 -4.76
CA VAL A 352 13.07 -14.09 -5.22
C VAL A 352 13.44 -12.67 -4.73
N ALA A 353 12.56 -11.69 -4.89
CA ALA A 353 12.81 -10.33 -4.45
C ALA A 353 13.08 -10.26 -2.94
N MET A 354 12.26 -10.96 -2.14
CA MET A 354 12.42 -10.95 -0.70
C MET A 354 13.57 -11.84 -0.20
N ALA A 355 13.96 -12.87 -0.96
CA ALA A 355 15.19 -13.61 -0.69
C ALA A 355 16.43 -12.72 -0.87
N CYS A 356 16.45 -11.85 -1.89
CA CYS A 356 17.52 -10.85 -2.05
C CYS A 356 17.55 -9.86 -0.87
N SER A 357 16.40 -9.38 -0.41
CA SER A 357 16.30 -8.50 0.77
C SER A 357 16.75 -9.20 2.05
N SER A 358 16.34 -10.47 2.22
CA SER A 358 16.77 -11.32 3.33
C SER A 358 18.29 -11.46 3.39
N LEU A 359 18.91 -11.76 2.24
CA LEU A 359 20.35 -11.89 2.13
C LEU A 359 21.07 -10.57 2.47
N LEU A 360 20.53 -9.44 2.02
CA LEU A 360 21.06 -8.11 2.34
C LEU A 360 21.03 -7.85 3.85
N PHE A 361 19.93 -8.18 4.53
CA PHE A 361 19.79 -7.99 5.99
C PHE A 361 20.71 -8.94 6.80
N LEU A 362 21.00 -10.12 6.27
CA LEU A 362 21.94 -11.06 6.90
C LEU A 362 23.40 -10.64 6.72
N MET A 363 23.77 -10.16 5.52
CA MET A 363 25.15 -9.85 5.18
C MET A 363 25.61 -8.49 5.71
N LEU A 364 24.71 -7.51 5.77
CA LEU A 364 25.07 -6.11 6.03
C LEU A 364 24.22 -5.45 7.14
N PRO A 365 23.84 -6.13 8.22
CA PRO A 365 22.92 -5.56 9.21
C PRO A 365 23.50 -4.35 9.92
N GLU A 366 24.81 -4.38 10.23
CA GLU A 366 25.51 -3.25 10.89
C GLU A 366 25.64 -2.04 9.97
N VAL A 367 25.93 -2.26 8.68
CA VAL A 367 26.03 -1.17 7.70
C VAL A 367 24.66 -0.51 7.51
N ILE A 368 23.61 -1.31 7.44
CA ILE A 368 22.24 -0.81 7.32
C ILE A 368 21.87 0.01 8.57
N ALA A 369 22.04 -0.55 9.77
CA ALA A 369 21.74 0.17 11.00
C ALA A 369 22.60 1.44 11.17
N GLY A 370 23.89 1.37 10.82
CA GLY A 370 24.85 2.48 10.87
C GLY A 370 24.57 3.60 9.89
N SER A 371 23.78 3.35 8.81
CA SER A 371 23.34 4.41 7.90
C SER A 371 22.28 5.34 8.50
N PHE A 372 21.57 4.88 9.54
CA PHE A 372 20.53 5.67 10.23
C PHE A 372 21.08 6.45 11.43
N THR A 373 22.07 5.89 12.14
CA THR A 373 22.59 6.49 13.37
C THR A 373 24.05 6.12 13.60
N ARG A 374 24.74 6.96 14.39
CA ARG A 374 26.09 6.68 14.89
C ARG A 374 26.09 6.18 16.34
N ASP A 375 24.95 6.11 16.99
CA ASP A 375 24.82 5.63 18.37
C ASP A 375 24.99 4.09 18.39
N SER A 376 26.08 3.64 18.99
CA SER A 376 26.41 2.21 19.09
C SER A 376 25.39 1.40 19.86
N ALA A 377 24.72 1.99 20.86
CA ALA A 377 23.68 1.30 21.64
C ALA A 377 22.42 1.05 20.78
N VAL A 378 22.03 2.03 19.94
CA VAL A 378 20.90 1.88 19.01
C VAL A 378 21.22 0.88 17.90
N ILE A 379 22.45 0.92 17.34
CA ILE A 379 22.91 -0.07 16.34
C ILE A 379 22.87 -1.48 16.95
N ALA A 380 23.40 -1.68 18.17
CA ALA A 380 23.37 -2.96 18.85
C ALA A 380 21.96 -3.46 19.14
N ALA A 381 20.97 -2.57 19.29
CA ALA A 381 19.56 -2.93 19.43
C ALA A 381 18.91 -3.29 18.08
N ALA A 382 19.26 -2.57 16.99
CA ALA A 382 18.66 -2.75 15.65
C ALA A 382 19.17 -4.00 14.92
N VAL A 383 20.47 -4.30 15.00
CA VAL A 383 21.12 -5.41 14.29
C VAL A 383 20.42 -6.75 14.52
N PRO A 384 20.14 -7.17 15.76
CA PRO A 384 19.44 -8.43 16.02
C PRO A 384 18.02 -8.46 15.45
N LEU A 385 17.34 -7.32 15.38
CA LEU A 385 15.99 -7.23 14.80
C LEU A 385 16.06 -7.39 13.29
N LEU A 386 17.05 -6.79 12.62
CA LEU A 386 17.29 -6.98 11.18
C LEU A 386 17.63 -8.44 10.85
N ILE A 387 18.42 -9.12 11.70
CA ILE A 387 18.71 -10.54 11.51
C ILE A 387 17.44 -11.38 11.65
N VAL A 388 16.61 -11.11 12.66
CA VAL A 388 15.31 -11.81 12.81
C VAL A 388 14.41 -11.51 11.62
N ALA A 389 14.39 -10.26 11.13
CA ALA A 389 13.66 -9.87 9.95
C ALA A 389 14.06 -10.66 8.70
N ALA A 390 15.35 -10.88 8.51
CA ALA A 390 15.85 -11.63 7.36
C ALA A 390 15.23 -13.03 7.25
N PHE A 391 14.97 -13.70 8.36
CA PHE A 391 14.37 -15.05 8.34
C PHE A 391 12.91 -15.05 7.90
N PHE A 392 12.13 -14.03 8.21
CA PHE A 392 10.73 -13.98 7.81
C PHE A 392 10.49 -13.24 6.48
N GLN A 393 11.42 -12.39 6.02
CA GLN A 393 11.29 -11.61 4.79
C GLN A 393 10.84 -12.48 3.59
N PHE A 394 11.46 -13.65 3.44
CA PHE A 394 11.09 -14.59 2.38
C PHE A 394 9.61 -15.00 2.47
N CYS A 395 9.15 -15.35 3.68
CA CYS A 395 7.76 -15.77 3.91
C CYS A 395 6.78 -14.60 3.77
N ASP A 396 7.20 -13.39 4.11
CA ASP A 396 6.43 -12.17 3.91
C ASP A 396 6.17 -11.90 2.41
N GLY A 397 7.19 -12.05 1.56
CA GLY A 397 7.02 -12.01 0.12
C GLY A 397 6.04 -13.05 -0.42
N LEU A 398 6.13 -14.28 0.07
CA LEU A 398 5.19 -15.35 -0.28
C LEU A 398 3.76 -15.00 0.15
N GLN A 399 3.59 -14.51 1.38
CA GLN A 399 2.31 -14.12 1.96
C GLN A 399 1.60 -13.07 1.10
N ILE A 400 2.23 -11.91 0.89
CA ILE A 400 1.58 -10.77 0.23
C ILE A 400 1.29 -11.05 -1.25
N THR A 401 2.16 -11.80 -1.94
CA THR A 401 1.93 -12.17 -3.34
C THR A 401 0.87 -13.26 -3.49
N ALA A 402 0.77 -14.21 -2.55
CA ALA A 402 -0.32 -15.17 -2.50
C ALA A 402 -1.67 -14.49 -2.22
N ILE A 403 -1.71 -13.50 -1.31
CA ILE A 403 -2.90 -12.64 -1.10
C ILE A 403 -3.29 -11.94 -2.42
N GLY A 404 -2.32 -11.42 -3.17
CA GLY A 404 -2.57 -10.82 -4.48
C GLY A 404 -3.20 -11.79 -5.48
N ALA A 405 -2.67 -13.00 -5.58
CA ALA A 405 -3.21 -14.05 -6.45
C ALA A 405 -4.63 -14.47 -6.05
N LEU A 406 -4.87 -14.70 -4.75
CA LEU A 406 -6.19 -15.01 -4.20
C LEU A 406 -7.20 -13.88 -4.45
N ARG A 407 -6.78 -12.61 -4.25
CA ARG A 407 -7.59 -11.42 -4.51
C ARG A 407 -7.98 -11.33 -5.99
N GLY A 408 -7.06 -11.56 -6.93
CA GLY A 408 -7.35 -11.63 -8.36
C GLY A 408 -8.36 -12.73 -8.71
N ALA A 409 -8.37 -13.83 -7.95
CA ALA A 409 -9.37 -14.90 -8.05
C ALA A 409 -10.69 -14.58 -7.31
N GLY A 410 -10.84 -13.39 -6.72
CA GLY A 410 -12.03 -12.99 -5.98
C GLY A 410 -12.11 -13.55 -4.55
N ASP A 411 -11.03 -14.12 -4.03
CA ASP A 411 -10.95 -14.61 -2.65
C ASP A 411 -10.15 -13.66 -1.78
N THR A 412 -10.84 -12.83 -1.04
CA THR A 412 -10.24 -11.84 -0.13
C THR A 412 -10.39 -12.23 1.34
N VAL A 413 -11.34 -13.12 1.63
CA VAL A 413 -11.62 -13.57 3.00
C VAL A 413 -10.51 -14.48 3.52
N SER A 414 -9.98 -15.36 2.68
CA SER A 414 -8.90 -16.28 3.05
C SER A 414 -7.66 -15.53 3.57
N GLY A 415 -7.29 -14.40 2.94
CA GLY A 415 -6.21 -13.54 3.41
C GLY A 415 -6.48 -12.96 4.79
N LEU A 416 -7.67 -12.36 4.98
CA LEU A 416 -8.06 -11.76 6.26
C LEU A 416 -8.04 -12.76 7.41
N VAL A 417 -8.71 -13.90 7.23
CA VAL A 417 -8.80 -14.92 8.29
C VAL A 417 -7.43 -15.47 8.64
N THR A 418 -6.59 -15.75 7.65
CA THR A 418 -5.24 -16.24 7.87
C THR A 418 -4.41 -15.24 8.68
N LEU A 419 -4.39 -13.95 8.29
CA LEU A 419 -3.61 -12.96 9.02
C LEU A 419 -4.15 -12.68 10.42
N LEU A 420 -5.47 -12.62 10.56
CA LEU A 420 -6.09 -12.41 11.87
C LEU A 420 -5.68 -13.54 12.84
N CYS A 421 -5.80 -14.80 12.41
CA CYS A 421 -5.41 -15.95 13.24
C CYS A 421 -3.91 -15.98 13.51
N CYS A 422 -3.08 -15.83 12.46
CA CYS A 422 -1.63 -15.94 12.61
C CYS A 422 -1.05 -14.80 13.46
N TYR A 423 -1.48 -13.57 13.27
CA TYR A 423 -0.91 -12.43 13.97
C TYR A 423 -1.44 -12.31 15.39
N TRP A 424 -2.77 -12.38 15.59
CA TRP A 424 -3.39 -12.09 16.87
C TRP A 424 -3.53 -13.29 17.79
N LEU A 425 -3.71 -14.51 17.25
CA LEU A 425 -3.84 -15.72 18.08
C LEU A 425 -2.50 -16.44 18.28
N LEU A 426 -1.55 -16.31 17.35
CA LEU A 426 -0.26 -16.99 17.44
C LEU A 426 0.88 -16.00 17.71
N GLY A 427 1.09 -15.02 16.82
CA GLY A 427 2.27 -14.16 16.82
C GLY A 427 2.40 -13.28 18.02
N PHE A 428 1.38 -12.46 18.31
CA PHE A 428 1.41 -11.55 19.44
C PHE A 428 1.47 -12.25 20.81
N PRO A 429 0.64 -13.26 21.12
CA PRO A 429 0.73 -13.96 22.40
C PRO A 429 2.08 -14.63 22.64
N LEU A 430 2.61 -15.31 21.60
CA LEU A 430 3.94 -15.92 21.68
C LEU A 430 5.03 -14.88 21.84
N GLY A 431 5.00 -13.81 21.04
CA GLY A 431 5.96 -12.72 21.09
C GLY A 431 5.98 -12.02 22.45
N ALA A 432 4.80 -11.73 23.01
CA ALA A 432 4.65 -11.15 24.35
C ALA A 432 5.19 -12.11 25.45
N TRP A 433 4.90 -13.41 25.35
CA TRP A 433 5.44 -14.39 26.26
C TRP A 433 6.98 -14.47 26.19
N LEU A 434 7.56 -14.49 24.99
CA LEU A 434 9.01 -14.47 24.79
C LEU A 434 9.65 -13.17 25.31
N CYS A 435 9.01 -12.04 25.06
CA CYS A 435 9.49 -10.73 25.48
C CYS A 435 9.51 -10.59 27.01
N PHE A 436 8.34 -10.76 27.64
CA PHE A 436 8.16 -10.38 29.04
C PHE A 436 8.41 -11.53 30.03
N ARG A 437 8.12 -12.79 29.66
CA ARG A 437 8.33 -13.95 30.55
C ARG A 437 9.70 -14.61 30.38
N LYS A 438 10.23 -14.65 29.15
CA LYS A 438 11.56 -15.22 28.88
C LYS A 438 12.67 -14.17 28.87
N GLY A 439 12.34 -12.88 28.99
CA GLY A 439 13.31 -11.78 29.05
C GLY A 439 14.07 -11.50 27.75
N LEU A 440 13.55 -11.97 26.58
CA LEU A 440 14.20 -11.74 25.29
C LEU A 440 14.01 -10.30 24.75
N GLY A 441 13.21 -9.47 25.46
CA GLY A 441 12.96 -8.09 25.06
C GLY A 441 12.35 -7.96 23.65
N ALA A 442 12.75 -6.94 22.91
CA ALA A 442 12.25 -6.69 21.56
C ALA A 442 12.44 -7.88 20.61
N ARG A 443 13.55 -8.64 20.75
CA ARG A 443 13.78 -9.86 19.95
C ARG A 443 12.66 -10.89 20.13
N GLY A 444 12.13 -11.02 21.35
CA GLY A 444 11.04 -11.96 21.65
C GLY A 444 9.76 -11.62 20.88
N LEU A 445 9.38 -10.33 20.81
CA LEU A 445 8.23 -9.87 20.02
C LEU A 445 8.42 -10.12 18.52
N TRP A 446 9.62 -9.86 18.01
CA TRP A 446 9.95 -10.09 16.61
C TRP A 446 9.99 -11.56 16.23
N LEU A 447 10.45 -12.45 17.12
CA LEU A 447 10.40 -13.91 16.91
C LEU A 447 8.95 -14.41 16.84
N GLY A 448 8.06 -13.90 17.70
CA GLY A 448 6.64 -14.22 17.64
C GLY A 448 6.01 -13.76 16.31
N LEU A 449 6.31 -12.53 15.87
CA LEU A 449 5.87 -12.01 14.60
C LEU A 449 6.42 -12.82 13.41
N SER A 450 7.71 -13.22 13.48
CA SER A 450 8.34 -14.06 12.46
C SER A 450 7.63 -15.40 12.28
N LEU A 451 7.29 -16.06 13.37
CA LEU A 451 6.55 -17.32 13.31
C LEU A 451 5.16 -17.12 12.71
N ALA A 452 4.47 -16.04 13.08
CA ALA A 452 3.16 -15.70 12.49
C ALA A 452 3.25 -15.51 10.96
N LEU A 453 4.25 -14.78 10.48
CA LEU A 453 4.49 -14.54 9.05
C LEU A 453 4.84 -15.83 8.29
N ILE A 454 5.66 -16.70 8.89
CA ILE A 454 6.00 -18.00 8.30
C ILE A 454 4.75 -18.86 8.17
N VAL A 455 3.96 -18.99 9.24
CA VAL A 455 2.73 -19.80 9.23
C VAL A 455 1.71 -19.21 8.25
N ALA A 456 1.55 -17.88 8.23
CA ALA A 456 0.66 -17.20 7.28
C ALA A 456 1.08 -17.43 5.82
N GLY A 457 2.37 -17.26 5.51
CA GLY A 457 2.92 -17.50 4.17
C GLY A 457 2.67 -18.93 3.69
N VAL A 458 2.98 -19.92 4.52
CA VAL A 458 2.74 -21.34 4.19
C VAL A 458 1.25 -21.62 4.02
N THR A 459 0.42 -21.12 4.91
CA THR A 459 -1.05 -21.32 4.85
C THR A 459 -1.62 -20.73 3.56
N LEU A 460 -1.24 -19.50 3.19
CA LEU A 460 -1.72 -18.85 1.97
C LEU A 460 -1.22 -19.53 0.69
N LEU A 461 0.01 -20.07 0.70
CA LEU A 461 0.50 -20.90 -0.40
C LEU A 461 -0.33 -22.17 -0.58
N LEU A 462 -0.66 -22.86 0.52
CA LEU A 462 -1.49 -24.07 0.48
C LEU A 462 -2.91 -23.73 0.00
N LEU A 463 -3.48 -22.61 0.45
CA LEU A 463 -4.78 -22.13 -0.02
C LEU A 463 -4.76 -21.82 -1.52
N TRP A 464 -3.70 -21.15 -2.02
CA TRP A 464 -3.54 -20.90 -3.45
C TRP A 464 -3.40 -22.20 -4.24
N ARG A 465 -2.58 -23.14 -3.76
CA ARG A 465 -2.40 -24.46 -4.40
C ARG A 465 -3.71 -25.22 -4.50
N GLY A 466 -4.52 -25.23 -3.44
CA GLY A 466 -5.81 -25.92 -3.37
C GLY A 466 -6.97 -25.18 -4.05
N LYS A 467 -6.78 -23.93 -4.47
CA LYS A 467 -7.86 -23.11 -5.03
C LYS A 467 -8.38 -23.71 -6.33
N ARG A 468 -9.69 -23.98 -6.37
CA ARG A 468 -10.39 -24.35 -7.60
C ARG A 468 -10.62 -23.08 -8.42
N LEU A 469 -10.07 -23.05 -9.61
CA LEU A 469 -10.21 -21.93 -10.55
C LEU A 469 -11.26 -22.31 -11.60
N PRO A 470 -12.16 -21.39 -11.99
CA PRO A 470 -13.19 -21.68 -12.98
C PRO A 470 -12.57 -21.95 -14.36
N ASP A 471 -13.02 -23.00 -15.02
CA ASP A 471 -12.67 -23.33 -16.39
C ASP A 471 -13.81 -22.96 -17.35
N ASN A 472 -13.56 -22.91 -18.66
CA ASN A 472 -14.41 -22.35 -19.70
C ASN A 472 -15.89 -22.78 -19.66
N ASP A 473 -16.19 -23.99 -19.14
CA ASP A 473 -17.57 -24.50 -19.09
C ASP A 473 -18.45 -23.85 -17.99
N GLN A 474 -17.83 -23.19 -16.99
CA GLN A 474 -18.54 -22.55 -15.87
C GLN A 474 -18.76 -21.05 -16.04
N VAL A 475 -17.95 -20.39 -16.87
CA VAL A 475 -18.00 -18.91 -17.06
C VAL A 475 -19.13 -18.50 -18.02
N ARG A 476 -19.62 -19.41 -18.88
CA ARG A 476 -20.71 -19.13 -19.83
C ARG A 476 -22.11 -19.34 -19.25
N GLY A 477 -22.22 -19.86 -18.03
CA GLY A 477 -23.47 -20.20 -17.37
C GLY A 477 -23.87 -19.32 -16.18
N SER A 478 -23.07 -18.29 -15.84
CA SER A 478 -23.34 -17.32 -14.77
C SER A 478 -23.38 -15.88 -15.31
#